data_6e0d58abce81a9ef6c8fc99e4f4601be
#
_entry.id   6e0d58abce81a9ef6c8fc99e4f4601be
#
_cell.length_a   1.000
_cell.length_b   1.000
_cell.length_c   1.000
_cell.angle_alpha   90.00
_cell.angle_beta   90.00
_cell.angle_gamma   90.00
#
_symmetry.space_group_name_H-M   'P 1'
#
loop_
_entity.id
_entity.type
_entity.pdbx_description
1 polymer ?
#
loop_
_entity_poly.entity_id
_entity_poly.type
_entity_poly.pdbx_seq_one_letter_code
_entity_poly.pdbx_strand_id
1 'polypeptide(L)'
;MIRVEVAFARPDKQKIIALNVEQGTTAVDAVRRSGIVTVFPEIDPDTNNMGIFGKAIKNPASHELRDGDRVEIYRPLRIDPKQARLNRA
;
A
#
# COMPACT_ATOMS: atom_id res chain seq x y z
N MET A 1 -7.10 -8.20 19.17
CA MET A 1 -6.76 -8.03 17.75
C MET A 1 -7.37 -6.73 17.24
N ILE A 2 -6.76 -6.16 16.24
CA ILE A 2 -7.26 -4.95 15.61
C ILE A 2 -7.74 -5.26 14.20
N ARG A 3 -8.67 -4.45 13.71
CA ARG A 3 -9.16 -4.58 12.33
C ARG A 3 -8.53 -3.50 11.47
N VAL A 4 -7.94 -3.92 10.36
CA VAL A 4 -7.32 -3.00 9.41
C VAL A 4 -7.77 -3.33 7.99
N GLU A 5 -7.54 -2.40 7.08
CA GLU A 5 -7.81 -2.60 5.67
C GLU A 5 -6.53 -2.40 4.87
N VAL A 6 -6.41 -3.11 3.76
CA VAL A 6 -5.32 -2.94 2.80
C VAL A 6 -5.93 -2.63 1.46
N ALA A 7 -5.52 -1.52 0.85
CA ALA A 7 -6.08 -1.04 -0.39
C ALA A 7 -5.00 -0.86 -1.45
N PHE A 8 -5.34 -1.25 -2.68
CA PHE A 8 -4.51 -1.02 -3.85
C PHE A 8 -5.39 -0.68 -5.03
N ALA A 9 -5.00 0.32 -5.80
CA ALA A 9 -5.76 0.76 -6.96
C ALA A 9 -4.88 0.85 -8.20
N ARG A 10 -5.40 0.29 -9.29
CA ARG A 10 -4.88 0.47 -10.64
C ARG A 10 -5.94 1.20 -11.46
N PRO A 11 -5.59 1.79 -12.61
CA PRO A 11 -6.60 2.45 -13.46
C PRO A 11 -7.75 1.54 -13.88
N ASP A 12 -7.48 0.23 -14.01
CA ASP A 12 -8.45 -0.75 -14.50
C ASP A 12 -9.10 -1.57 -13.38
N LYS A 13 -8.53 -1.54 -12.17
CA LYS A 13 -9.00 -2.41 -11.09
C LYS A 13 -8.52 -1.90 -9.73
N GLN A 14 -9.40 -1.97 -8.74
CA GLN A 14 -9.04 -1.66 -7.37
C GLN A 14 -9.56 -2.73 -6.43
N LYS A 15 -8.90 -2.87 -5.28
CA LYS A 15 -9.31 -3.84 -4.27
C LYS A 15 -9.00 -3.32 -2.87
N ILE A 16 -9.94 -3.56 -1.96
CA ILE A 16 -9.75 -3.30 -0.53
C ILE A 16 -10.02 -4.60 0.20
N ILE A 17 -9.07 -5.04 1.03
CA ILE A 17 -9.17 -6.26 1.81
C ILE A 17 -9.16 -5.89 3.28
N ALA A 18 -10.23 -6.25 4.00
CA ALA A 18 -10.30 -6.09 5.45
C ALA A 18 -9.77 -7.36 6.12
N LEU A 19 -8.99 -7.19 7.17
CA LEU A 19 -8.46 -8.32 7.93
C LEU A 19 -8.26 -7.93 9.39
N ASN A 20 -8.22 -8.96 10.24
CA ASN A 20 -7.89 -8.79 11.65
C ASN A 20 -6.43 -9.21 11.85
N VAL A 21 -5.69 -8.38 12.55
CA VAL A 21 -4.26 -8.63 12.83
C VAL A 21 -3.98 -8.35 14.30
N GLU A 22 -2.85 -8.84 14.77
CA GLU A 22 -2.41 -8.57 16.13
C GLU A 22 -2.01 -7.12 16.28
N GLN A 23 -2.22 -6.59 17.47
CA GLN A 23 -1.71 -5.26 17.81
C GLN A 23 -0.19 -5.25 17.66
N GLY A 24 0.35 -4.21 17.04
CA GLY A 24 1.77 -4.12 16.74
C GLY A 24 2.15 -4.60 15.33
N THR A 25 1.18 -5.14 14.57
CA THR A 25 1.41 -5.53 13.18
C THR A 25 1.77 -4.30 12.36
N THR A 26 2.83 -4.42 11.54
CA THR A 26 3.26 -3.31 10.69
C THR A 26 2.48 -3.27 9.39
N ALA A 27 2.61 -2.14 8.67
CA ALA A 27 1.94 -1.97 7.38
C ALA A 27 2.37 -3.06 6.38
N VAL A 28 3.67 -3.35 6.31
CA VAL A 28 4.20 -4.40 5.42
C VAL A 28 3.63 -5.76 5.77
N ASP A 29 3.59 -6.10 7.06
CA ASP A 29 3.05 -7.38 7.51
C ASP A 29 1.56 -7.51 7.19
N ALA A 30 0.80 -6.43 7.37
CA ALA A 30 -0.63 -6.44 7.02
C ALA A 30 -0.84 -6.68 5.53
N VAL A 31 -0.02 -6.06 4.68
CA VAL A 31 -0.08 -6.27 3.23
C VAL A 31 0.19 -7.74 2.89
N ARG A 32 1.20 -8.35 3.51
CA ARG A 32 1.51 -9.76 3.28
C ARG A 32 0.39 -10.67 3.74
N ARG A 33 -0.18 -10.40 4.89
CA ARG A 33 -1.25 -11.23 5.47
C ARG A 33 -2.58 -11.07 4.73
N SER A 34 -2.80 -9.94 4.08
CA SER A 34 -4.05 -9.67 3.35
C SER A 34 -4.21 -10.55 2.12
N GLY A 35 -3.12 -11.06 1.57
CA GLY A 35 -3.16 -11.82 0.31
C GLY A 35 -3.33 -10.94 -0.92
N ILE A 36 -3.26 -9.63 -0.79
CA ILE A 36 -3.45 -8.71 -1.91
C ILE A 36 -2.39 -8.89 -3.00
N VAL A 37 -1.20 -9.37 -2.61
CA VAL A 37 -0.12 -9.67 -3.54
C VAL A 37 -0.51 -10.81 -4.50
N THR A 38 -1.35 -11.73 -4.05
CA THR A 38 -1.88 -12.79 -4.91
C THR A 38 -2.81 -12.23 -5.99
N VAL A 39 -3.58 -11.19 -5.65
CA VAL A 39 -4.48 -10.52 -6.60
C VAL A 39 -3.70 -9.61 -7.55
N PHE A 40 -2.69 -8.93 -7.02
CA PHE A 40 -1.83 -8.01 -7.77
C PHE A 40 -0.37 -8.40 -7.60
N PRO A 41 0.14 -9.33 -8.42
CA PRO A 41 1.52 -9.83 -8.27
C PRO A 41 2.61 -8.76 -8.43
N GLU A 42 2.26 -7.63 -9.02
CA GLU A 42 3.21 -6.52 -9.18
C GLU A 42 3.52 -5.80 -7.86
N ILE A 43 2.71 -6.03 -6.81
CA ILE A 43 2.97 -5.41 -5.51
C ILE A 43 4.17 -6.09 -4.85
N ASP A 44 5.13 -5.27 -4.45
CA ASP A 44 6.26 -5.72 -3.61
C ASP A 44 6.16 -5.01 -2.26
N PRO A 45 5.74 -5.72 -1.19
CA PRO A 45 5.57 -5.09 0.10
C PRO A 45 6.82 -4.44 0.67
N ASP A 46 7.99 -4.88 0.22
CA ASP A 46 9.27 -4.36 0.72
C ASP A 46 9.71 -3.08 -0.01
N THR A 47 9.20 -2.83 -1.20
CA THR A 47 9.67 -1.70 -2.03
C THR A 47 8.58 -0.69 -2.37
N ASN A 48 7.31 -1.10 -2.39
CA ASN A 48 6.23 -0.18 -2.70
C ASN A 48 6.07 0.87 -1.60
N ASN A 49 5.84 2.11 -1.99
CA ASN A 49 5.47 3.14 -1.05
C ASN A 49 4.07 2.89 -0.52
N MET A 50 3.86 3.20 0.75
CA MET A 50 2.57 3.01 1.41
C MET A 50 2.16 4.24 2.19
N GLY A 51 0.87 4.35 2.47
CA GLY A 51 0.32 5.42 3.30
C GLY A 51 -0.84 4.94 4.13
N ILE A 52 -1.25 5.78 5.08
CA ILE A 52 -2.41 5.55 5.94
C ILE A 52 -3.37 6.71 5.71
N PHE A 53 -4.56 6.42 5.18
CA PHE A 53 -5.58 7.43 4.89
C PHE A 53 -5.02 8.63 4.11
N GLY A 54 -4.26 8.36 3.05
CA GLY A 54 -3.72 9.40 2.19
C GLY A 54 -2.42 10.02 2.67
N LYS A 55 -1.92 9.65 3.83
CA LYS A 55 -0.64 10.16 4.36
C LYS A 55 0.46 9.14 4.13
N ALA A 56 1.45 9.51 3.34
CA ALA A 56 2.60 8.63 3.08
C ALA A 56 3.36 8.34 4.37
N ILE A 57 3.73 7.07 4.56
CA ILE A 57 4.55 6.66 5.71
C ILE A 57 5.96 6.38 5.23
N LYS A 58 6.94 6.79 6.04
CA LYS A 58 8.35 6.71 5.65
C LYS A 58 8.89 5.29 5.68
N ASN A 59 8.44 4.50 6.65
CA ASN A 59 9.00 3.16 6.86
C ASN A 59 7.87 2.17 7.15
N PRO A 60 7.23 1.65 6.08
CA PRO A 60 6.12 0.70 6.25
C PRO A 60 6.50 -0.57 7.00
N ALA A 61 7.76 -1.00 6.91
CA ALA A 61 8.23 -2.21 7.57
C ALA A 61 8.29 -2.07 9.10
N SER A 62 8.31 -0.85 9.61
CA SER A 62 8.34 -0.59 11.05
C SER A 62 7.16 0.23 11.54
N HIS A 63 6.26 0.63 10.66
CA HIS A 63 5.09 1.41 11.02
C HIS A 63 3.99 0.50 11.58
N GLU A 64 3.78 0.54 12.89
CA GLU A 64 2.75 -0.26 13.54
C GLU A 64 1.36 0.32 13.28
N LEU A 65 0.41 -0.55 12.96
CA LEU A 65 -0.95 -0.16 12.65
C LEU A 65 -1.81 -0.06 13.91
N ARG A 66 -2.86 0.74 13.82
CA ARG A 66 -3.88 0.89 14.86
C ARG A 66 -5.21 0.37 14.35
N ASP A 67 -6.10 0.02 15.27
CA ASP A 67 -7.44 -0.40 14.91
C ASP A 67 -8.12 0.63 14.02
N GLY A 68 -8.67 0.17 12.91
CA GLY A 68 -9.34 1.03 11.94
C GLY A 68 -8.44 1.63 10.88
N ASP A 69 -7.14 1.37 10.92
CA ASP A 69 -6.23 1.92 9.91
C ASP A 69 -6.47 1.29 8.54
N ARG A 70 -6.28 2.09 7.50
CA ARG A 70 -6.28 1.62 6.10
C ARG A 70 -4.91 1.84 5.51
N VAL A 71 -4.24 0.74 5.18
CA VAL A 71 -2.96 0.79 4.49
C VAL A 71 -3.23 0.95 3.01
N GLU A 72 -2.72 2.02 2.42
CA GLU A 72 -2.81 2.27 0.99
C GLU A 72 -1.47 1.95 0.36
N ILE A 73 -1.49 1.11 -0.66
CA ILE A 73 -0.28 0.76 -1.40
C ILE A 73 -0.22 1.66 -2.62
N TYR A 74 0.86 2.41 -2.74
CA TYR A 74 1.06 3.31 -3.87
C TYR A 74 1.90 2.61 -4.92
N ARG A 75 1.50 2.78 -6.17
CA ARG A 75 2.30 2.28 -7.28
C ARG A 75 3.53 3.18 -7.46
N PRO A 76 4.67 2.59 -7.85
CA PRO A 76 5.80 3.43 -8.25
C PRO A 76 5.34 4.35 -9.38
N LEU A 77 5.62 5.63 -9.20
CA LEU A 77 5.41 6.59 -10.28
C LEU A 77 6.48 6.33 -11.34
N ARG A 78 6.12 5.54 -12.35
CA ARG A 78 6.98 5.34 -13.51
C ARG A 78 6.85 6.53 -14.44
N ILE A 79 7.29 7.67 -13.98
CA ILE A 79 7.41 8.82 -14.86
C ILE A 79 8.78 8.76 -15.49
N ASP A 80 8.82 8.44 -16.78
CA ASP A 80 10.02 8.63 -17.57
C ASP A 80 10.34 10.13 -17.55
N PRO A 81 11.53 10.55 -17.09
CA PRO A 81 11.88 11.98 -17.06
C PRO A 81 11.72 12.67 -18.41
N LYS A 82 11.92 11.96 -19.51
CA LYS A 82 11.70 12.50 -20.85
C LYS A 82 10.23 12.78 -21.12
N GLN A 83 9.34 11.87 -20.73
CA GLN A 83 7.90 12.08 -20.88
C GLN A 83 7.39 13.20 -19.99
N ALA A 84 7.93 13.32 -18.79
CA ALA A 84 7.56 14.41 -17.90
C ALA A 84 7.90 15.76 -18.51
N ARG A 85 9.04 15.87 -19.20
CA ARG A 85 9.41 17.09 -19.90
C ARG A 85 8.51 17.40 -21.08
N LEU A 86 8.14 16.37 -21.85
CA LEU A 86 7.25 16.54 -23.00
C LEU A 86 5.86 16.97 -22.56
N ASN A 87 5.39 16.45 -21.46
CA ASN A 87 4.06 16.78 -20.93
C ASN A 87 3.98 18.18 -20.34
N ARG A 88 5.10 18.83 -20.08
CA ARG A 88 5.15 20.22 -19.60
C ARG A 88 5.22 21.26 -20.68
N ALA A 89 5.48 20.85 -21.87
CA ALA A 89 5.58 21.75 -23.00
C ALA A 89 4.23 22.32 -23.43
#